data_c4bbfa04416cff6b4bd002466e372b3b
#
_entry.id   c4bbfa04416cff6b4bd002466e372b3b
#
_cell.length_a   1.000
_cell.length_b   1.000
_cell.length_c   1.000
_cell.angle_alpha   90.00
_cell.angle_beta   90.00
_cell.angle_gamma   90.00
#
_symmetry.space_group_name_H-M   'P 1'
#
loop_
_entity.id
_entity.type
_entity.pdbx_description
1 polymer ?
#
loop_
_entity_poly.entity_id
_entity_poly.type
_entity_poly.pdbx_seq_one_letter_code
_entity_poly.pdbx_strand_id
1 'polypeptide(L)'
;MDADAPPSESLLGVNRRVLALALARMADAVGNSFLIIVLPLYVASEAVGGSVFGIPSSMVAGVVLALFGIASSIAQPLAGRLSDRMGRRKIFVIGGLVVLGAINLMFAAATAYWHLFALRVLQGLAAAFTITASLAIVNEMSDPESRGGNMGVYNSFRLIGFGAGPLLASALLELGPFVLPGGIQVTGFEATFGVAAGTAFLGTVLVGLLVQDPEGTGPAPRRLALRVWDRSDQGTRLDTIFALGLATLVMAACMALLSAIEPEVNARLDQGPVLFAVEFVALIAALAAFQPVVGRASDRVGRKPFIVVGLLALIPTTVIQGLVTAPWQMIVARVLQGGAGALVFAPALALAGDYTARGQSGAQLAVLTVAFGLGIATGQLTAGFFVPFGFAVPFMIGGGLAAAGTVLVLTQVEAYEHAAETA
;
A
#
# COMPACT_ATOMS: atom_id res chain seq x y z
N MET A 1 -1.19 -36.11 -29.74
CA MET A 1 -1.26 -37.04 -28.60
C MET A 1 0.09 -36.99 -27.94
N ASP A 2 0.38 -35.88 -27.23
CA ASP A 2 1.60 -35.65 -26.48
C ASP A 2 1.21 -35.56 -25.00
N ALA A 3 1.23 -36.76 -24.39
CA ALA A 3 1.02 -36.95 -22.96
C ALA A 3 2.40 -37.06 -22.30
N ASP A 4 3.11 -35.95 -22.10
CA ASP A 4 4.30 -35.88 -21.25
C ASP A 4 4.65 -34.42 -20.88
N ALA A 5 3.66 -33.67 -20.43
CA ALA A 5 3.95 -32.49 -19.60
C ALA A 5 4.08 -32.98 -18.15
N PRO A 6 5.20 -32.72 -17.45
CA PRO A 6 5.30 -33.10 -16.04
C PRO A 6 4.18 -32.44 -15.24
N PRO A 7 3.57 -33.16 -14.28
CA PRO A 7 2.48 -32.61 -13.48
C PRO A 7 2.97 -31.30 -12.86
N SER A 8 2.24 -30.22 -13.15
CA SER A 8 2.50 -28.90 -12.57
C SER A 8 2.62 -29.09 -11.06
N GLU A 9 3.79 -28.81 -10.48
CA GLU A 9 4.02 -28.82 -9.05
C GLU A 9 3.14 -27.75 -8.39
N SER A 10 1.85 -28.05 -8.27
CA SER A 10 0.90 -27.19 -7.59
C SER A 10 0.90 -27.54 -6.10
N LEU A 11 1.34 -26.62 -5.27
CA LEU A 11 1.15 -26.66 -3.83
C LEU A 11 -0.11 -25.84 -3.51
N LEU A 12 -1.10 -26.44 -2.86
CA LEU A 12 -2.40 -25.81 -2.56
C LEU A 12 -3.17 -25.32 -3.82
N GLY A 13 -2.98 -25.96 -4.97
CA GLY A 13 -3.64 -25.56 -6.23
C GLY A 13 -3.02 -24.32 -6.90
N VAL A 14 -1.89 -23.83 -6.42
CA VAL A 14 -1.17 -22.66 -6.92
C VAL A 14 0.21 -23.08 -7.45
N ASN A 15 0.66 -22.45 -8.53
CA ASN A 15 2.00 -22.68 -9.05
C ASN A 15 3.07 -22.35 -7.98
N ARG A 16 3.98 -23.29 -7.71
CA ARG A 16 5.06 -23.15 -6.71
C ARG A 16 5.87 -21.86 -6.86
N ARG A 17 6.08 -21.38 -8.10
CA ARG A 17 6.80 -20.13 -8.38
C ARG A 17 5.99 -18.91 -7.97
N VAL A 18 4.67 -18.93 -8.19
CA VAL A 18 3.75 -17.87 -7.72
C VAL A 18 3.70 -17.83 -6.20
N LEU A 19 3.67 -19.00 -5.54
CA LEU A 19 3.70 -19.07 -4.08
C LEU A 19 5.02 -18.52 -3.52
N ALA A 20 6.16 -18.80 -4.14
CA ALA A 20 7.46 -18.26 -3.75
C ALA A 20 7.50 -16.73 -3.85
N LEU A 21 6.96 -16.16 -4.94
CA LEU A 21 6.81 -14.70 -5.09
C LEU A 21 5.84 -14.11 -4.06
N ALA A 22 4.76 -14.80 -3.77
CA ALA A 22 3.78 -14.39 -2.75
C ALA A 22 4.41 -14.36 -1.34
N LEU A 23 5.20 -15.39 -0.98
CA LEU A 23 5.94 -15.43 0.28
C LEU A 23 7.02 -14.33 0.36
N ALA A 24 7.77 -14.11 -0.72
CA ALA A 24 8.76 -13.04 -0.78
C ALA A 24 8.07 -11.66 -0.65
N ARG A 25 6.90 -11.49 -1.27
CA ARG A 25 6.09 -10.28 -1.15
C ARG A 25 5.51 -10.09 0.24
N MET A 26 5.12 -11.17 0.91
CA MET A 26 4.69 -11.13 2.31
C MET A 26 5.84 -10.65 3.21
N ALA A 27 7.03 -11.22 3.04
CA ALA A 27 8.22 -10.86 3.81
C ALA A 27 8.60 -9.37 3.60
N ASP A 28 8.59 -8.88 2.36
CA ASP A 28 8.78 -7.47 2.03
C ASP A 28 7.70 -6.58 2.66
N ALA A 29 6.43 -7.01 2.59
CA ALA A 29 5.31 -6.27 3.16
C ALA A 29 5.39 -6.18 4.69
N VAL A 30 5.82 -7.25 5.38
CA VAL A 30 6.13 -7.24 6.83
C VAL A 30 7.17 -6.17 7.12
N GLY A 31 8.33 -6.22 6.46
CA GLY A 31 9.43 -5.27 6.71
C GLY A 31 9.04 -3.81 6.43
N ASN A 32 8.28 -3.57 5.38
CA ASN A 32 7.82 -2.22 5.04
C ASN A 32 6.77 -1.68 6.02
N SER A 33 5.83 -2.53 6.48
CA SER A 33 4.79 -2.12 7.43
C SER A 33 5.30 -1.95 8.86
N PHE A 34 6.43 -2.58 9.23
CA PHE A 34 7.13 -2.30 10.48
C PHE A 34 7.40 -0.81 10.67
N LEU A 35 7.86 -0.16 9.61
CA LEU A 35 8.26 1.24 9.64
C LEU A 35 7.08 2.21 9.84
N ILE A 36 5.85 1.75 9.63
CA ILE A 36 4.65 2.55 9.91
C ILE A 36 4.50 2.79 11.41
N ILE A 37 4.85 1.79 12.24
CA ILE A 37 4.83 1.88 13.70
C ILE A 37 6.13 2.51 14.22
N VAL A 38 7.26 2.03 13.72
CA VAL A 38 8.57 2.35 14.30
C VAL A 38 8.99 3.79 14.03
N LEU A 39 8.76 4.31 12.82
CA LEU A 39 9.31 5.62 12.45
C LEU A 39 8.66 6.80 13.19
N PRO A 40 7.33 6.88 13.41
CA PRO A 40 6.77 7.95 14.22
C PRO A 40 7.29 7.94 15.66
N LEU A 41 7.39 6.76 16.28
CA LEU A 41 7.95 6.60 17.62
C LEU A 41 9.44 6.91 17.64
N TYR A 42 10.19 6.50 16.62
CA TYR A 42 11.64 6.78 16.50
C TYR A 42 11.92 8.27 16.32
N VAL A 43 11.11 8.98 15.52
CA VAL A 43 11.16 10.44 15.36
C VAL A 43 10.80 11.17 16.65
N ALA A 44 9.85 10.64 17.43
CA ALA A 44 9.44 11.22 18.71
C ALA A 44 10.41 10.91 19.86
N SER A 45 11.31 9.93 19.68
CA SER A 45 12.31 9.55 20.69
C SER A 45 13.53 10.47 20.63
N GLU A 46 14.34 10.46 21.72
CA GLU A 46 15.63 11.18 21.75
C GLU A 46 16.73 10.49 20.92
N ALA A 47 16.46 9.33 20.33
CA ALA A 47 17.44 8.57 19.55
C ALA A 47 17.85 9.28 18.25
N VAL A 48 16.98 10.12 17.70
CA VAL A 48 17.28 10.93 16.51
C VAL A 48 17.30 12.40 16.91
N GLY A 49 18.50 12.98 16.90
CA GLY A 49 18.72 14.39 17.22
C GLY A 49 18.53 15.29 16.02
N GLY A 50 18.27 16.57 16.33
CA GLY A 50 18.20 17.64 15.36
C GLY A 50 16.84 18.31 15.37
N SER A 51 16.72 19.45 16.11
CA SER A 51 15.60 20.37 15.92
C SER A 51 15.69 20.93 14.50
N VAL A 52 14.89 20.44 13.59
CA VAL A 52 14.67 21.11 12.31
C VAL A 52 13.80 22.33 12.63
N PHE A 53 14.45 23.46 13.02
CA PHE A 53 13.82 24.77 13.15
C PHE A 53 12.51 24.82 14.00
N GLY A 54 12.40 24.08 15.10
CA GLY A 54 11.18 24.09 15.92
C GLY A 54 9.96 23.41 15.29
N ILE A 55 10.17 22.57 14.27
CA ILE A 55 9.09 21.81 13.63
C ILE A 55 8.66 20.66 14.57
N PRO A 56 7.35 20.48 14.82
CA PRO A 56 6.85 19.36 15.62
C PRO A 56 7.27 17.99 15.08
N SER A 57 7.51 17.03 15.97
CA SER A 57 7.90 15.64 15.60
C SER A 57 6.86 14.96 14.69
N SER A 58 5.59 15.27 14.86
CA SER A 58 4.51 14.76 13.99
C SER A 58 4.65 15.23 12.54
N MET A 59 5.06 16.47 12.30
CA MET A 59 5.34 16.95 10.93
C MET A 59 6.51 16.20 10.31
N VAL A 60 7.58 15.98 11.08
CA VAL A 60 8.74 15.21 10.62
C VAL A 60 8.31 13.76 10.30
N ALA A 61 7.56 13.12 11.19
CA ALA A 61 7.05 11.76 10.98
C ALA A 61 6.16 11.68 9.72
N GLY A 62 5.27 12.65 9.53
CA GLY A 62 4.43 12.75 8.33
C GLY A 62 5.25 12.83 7.05
N VAL A 63 6.30 13.68 7.02
CA VAL A 63 7.22 13.81 5.87
C VAL A 63 8.00 12.51 5.66
N VAL A 64 8.60 11.95 6.71
CA VAL A 64 9.37 10.70 6.64
C VAL A 64 8.53 9.58 6.02
N LEU A 65 7.31 9.38 6.50
CA LEU A 65 6.45 8.34 5.97
C LEU A 65 6.00 8.63 4.52
N ALA A 66 5.62 9.87 4.22
CA ALA A 66 5.13 10.27 2.90
C ALA A 66 6.20 10.14 1.80
N LEU A 67 7.48 10.42 2.11
CA LEU A 67 8.58 10.34 1.15
C LEU A 67 8.70 8.97 0.51
N PHE A 68 8.44 7.88 1.24
CA PHE A 68 8.40 6.54 0.67
C PHE A 68 7.31 6.41 -0.40
N GLY A 69 6.08 6.80 -0.07
CA GLY A 69 4.93 6.72 -0.98
C GLY A 69 5.13 7.58 -2.24
N ILE A 70 5.62 8.80 -2.08
CA ILE A 70 5.92 9.73 -3.18
C ILE A 70 7.02 9.16 -4.08
N ALA A 71 8.17 8.78 -3.50
CA ALA A 71 9.30 8.25 -4.26
C ALA A 71 8.94 6.96 -5.00
N SER A 72 8.24 6.04 -4.31
CA SER A 72 7.77 4.79 -4.92
C SER A 72 6.80 5.05 -6.06
N SER A 73 5.79 5.91 -5.86
CA SER A 73 4.80 6.22 -6.88
C SER A 73 5.40 6.85 -8.14
N ILE A 74 6.33 7.78 -7.98
CA ILE A 74 7.04 8.44 -9.10
C ILE A 74 7.96 7.45 -9.83
N ALA A 75 8.62 6.56 -9.08
CA ALA A 75 9.56 5.62 -9.66
C ALA A 75 8.92 4.42 -10.36
N GLN A 76 7.71 3.99 -9.97
CA GLN A 76 7.05 2.79 -10.53
C GLN A 76 6.96 2.79 -12.08
N PRO A 77 6.52 3.86 -12.76
CA PRO A 77 6.48 3.87 -14.22
C PRO A 77 7.87 3.73 -14.88
N LEU A 78 8.91 4.27 -14.24
CA LEU A 78 10.29 4.17 -14.72
C LEU A 78 10.84 2.76 -14.48
N ALA A 79 10.61 2.21 -13.29
CA ALA A 79 11.01 0.87 -12.91
C ALA A 79 10.38 -0.20 -13.84
N GLY A 80 9.07 -0.05 -14.13
CA GLY A 80 8.38 -0.92 -15.06
C GLY A 80 9.01 -0.89 -16.47
N ARG A 81 9.22 0.30 -17.02
CA ARG A 81 9.84 0.46 -18.35
C ARG A 81 11.25 -0.14 -18.43
N LEU A 82 12.05 0.05 -17.35
CA LEU A 82 13.42 -0.46 -17.33
C LEU A 82 13.41 -1.98 -17.24
N SER A 83 12.57 -2.55 -16.38
CA SER A 83 12.37 -3.99 -16.24
C SER A 83 11.91 -4.63 -17.56
N ASP A 84 10.95 -4.01 -18.26
CA ASP A 84 10.44 -4.49 -19.55
C ASP A 84 11.51 -4.46 -20.66
N ARG A 85 12.35 -3.40 -20.69
CA ARG A 85 13.43 -3.27 -21.70
C ARG A 85 14.52 -4.32 -21.51
N MET A 86 14.84 -4.66 -20.27
CA MET A 86 15.93 -5.61 -19.99
C MET A 86 15.49 -7.07 -20.10
N GLY A 87 14.18 -7.37 -20.05
CA GLY A 87 13.64 -8.73 -20.11
C GLY A 87 14.08 -9.64 -18.95
N ARG A 88 14.75 -9.09 -17.92
CA ARG A 88 15.27 -9.81 -16.76
C ARG A 88 14.63 -9.28 -15.48
N ARG A 89 13.38 -9.65 -15.24
CA ARG A 89 12.59 -9.10 -14.14
C ARG A 89 13.06 -9.56 -12.76
N LYS A 90 13.55 -10.81 -12.67
CA LYS A 90 14.07 -11.39 -11.42
C LYS A 90 15.20 -10.55 -10.81
N ILE A 91 16.11 -10.02 -11.62
CA ILE A 91 17.24 -9.22 -11.10
C ILE A 91 16.76 -7.92 -10.44
N PHE A 92 15.66 -7.31 -10.93
CA PHE A 92 15.08 -6.12 -10.33
C PHE A 92 14.40 -6.43 -9.01
N VAL A 93 13.74 -7.59 -8.88
CA VAL A 93 13.17 -8.04 -7.60
C VAL A 93 14.27 -8.28 -6.57
N ILE A 94 15.29 -9.05 -6.94
CA ILE A 94 16.43 -9.37 -6.06
C ILE A 94 17.18 -8.10 -5.68
N GLY A 95 17.56 -7.28 -6.66
CA GLY A 95 18.29 -6.03 -6.42
C GLY A 95 17.50 -5.07 -5.52
N GLY A 96 16.20 -4.92 -5.77
CA GLY A 96 15.32 -4.11 -4.94
C GLY A 96 15.24 -4.62 -3.49
N LEU A 97 15.07 -5.93 -3.28
CA LEU A 97 15.01 -6.53 -1.94
C LEU A 97 16.35 -6.41 -1.19
N VAL A 98 17.49 -6.60 -1.87
CA VAL A 98 18.83 -6.43 -1.26
C VAL A 98 19.00 -4.97 -0.81
N VAL A 99 18.66 -4.02 -1.68
CA VAL A 99 18.75 -2.59 -1.35
C VAL A 99 17.80 -2.24 -0.21
N LEU A 100 16.57 -2.76 -0.20
CA LEU A 100 15.62 -2.58 0.90
C LEU A 100 16.17 -3.13 2.23
N GLY A 101 16.75 -4.33 2.21
CA GLY A 101 17.40 -4.91 3.40
C GLY A 101 18.55 -4.06 3.93
N ALA A 102 19.42 -3.59 3.04
CA ALA A 102 20.52 -2.70 3.42
C ALA A 102 20.02 -1.36 4.01
N ILE A 103 19.03 -0.75 3.38
CA ILE A 103 18.43 0.50 3.87
C ILE A 103 17.77 0.30 5.24
N ASN A 104 17.09 -0.83 5.46
CA ASN A 104 16.47 -1.13 6.75
C ASN A 104 17.52 -1.22 7.87
N LEU A 105 18.69 -1.78 7.62
CA LEU A 105 19.80 -1.75 8.58
C LEU A 105 20.35 -0.34 8.83
N MET A 106 20.39 0.49 7.78
CA MET A 106 20.91 1.87 7.90
C MET A 106 20.03 2.76 8.78
N PHE A 107 18.73 2.43 8.96
CA PHE A 107 17.88 3.17 9.91
C PHE A 107 18.40 3.10 11.34
N ALA A 108 19.00 1.98 11.76
CA ALA A 108 19.59 1.84 13.09
C ALA A 108 20.78 2.79 13.33
N ALA A 109 21.45 3.23 12.26
CA ALA A 109 22.56 4.18 12.32
C ALA A 109 22.12 5.65 12.06
N ALA A 110 20.83 5.89 11.89
CA ALA A 110 20.32 7.23 11.62
C ALA A 110 20.32 8.09 12.89
N THR A 111 21.09 9.18 12.90
CA THR A 111 21.24 10.10 14.02
C THR A 111 20.58 11.47 13.80
N ALA A 112 20.10 11.73 12.59
CA ALA A 112 19.47 13.00 12.22
C ALA A 112 18.29 12.78 11.27
N TYR A 113 17.31 13.68 11.30
CA TYR A 113 16.09 13.58 10.48
C TYR A 113 16.38 13.50 8.97
N TRP A 114 17.40 14.18 8.48
CA TRP A 114 17.77 14.14 7.05
C TRP A 114 18.25 12.75 6.61
N HIS A 115 18.85 11.93 7.53
CA HIS A 115 19.13 10.52 7.25
C HIS A 115 17.83 9.77 6.97
N LEU A 116 16.80 9.98 7.81
CA LEU A 116 15.50 9.32 7.64
C LEU A 116 14.86 9.73 6.31
N PHE A 117 14.92 11.01 5.94
CA PHE A 117 14.41 11.49 4.64
C PHE A 117 15.11 10.80 3.47
N ALA A 118 16.43 10.78 3.47
CA ALA A 118 17.22 10.14 2.41
C ALA A 118 16.93 8.63 2.32
N LEU A 119 16.92 7.94 3.45
CA LEU A 119 16.64 6.50 3.52
C LEU A 119 15.21 6.19 3.02
N ARG A 120 14.20 7.00 3.34
CA ARG A 120 12.83 6.81 2.87
C ARG A 120 12.68 7.03 1.38
N VAL A 121 13.38 8.00 0.80
CA VAL A 121 13.41 8.20 -0.65
C VAL A 121 14.06 6.99 -1.33
N LEU A 122 15.23 6.56 -0.87
CA LEU A 122 15.93 5.40 -1.42
C LEU A 122 15.12 4.12 -1.28
N GLN A 123 14.46 3.94 -0.13
CA GLN A 123 13.56 2.79 0.12
C GLN A 123 12.36 2.80 -0.85
N GLY A 124 11.75 3.97 -1.09
CA GLY A 124 10.66 4.11 -2.06
C GLY A 124 11.10 3.78 -3.49
N LEU A 125 12.29 4.23 -3.90
CA LEU A 125 12.87 3.90 -5.19
C LEU A 125 13.11 2.39 -5.32
N ALA A 126 13.73 1.75 -4.33
CA ALA A 126 13.99 0.31 -4.33
C ALA A 126 12.68 -0.51 -4.36
N ALA A 127 11.68 -0.11 -3.58
CA ALA A 127 10.37 -0.74 -3.55
C ALA A 127 9.65 -0.65 -4.90
N ALA A 128 9.79 0.44 -5.64
CA ALA A 128 9.20 0.58 -6.96
C ALA A 128 9.68 -0.52 -7.92
N PHE A 129 10.97 -0.85 -7.92
CA PHE A 129 11.52 -1.93 -8.73
C PHE A 129 10.99 -3.31 -8.30
N THR A 130 10.99 -3.58 -7.00
CA THR A 130 10.49 -4.85 -6.45
C THR A 130 9.01 -5.05 -6.77
N ILE A 131 8.17 -4.02 -6.55
CA ILE A 131 6.72 -4.09 -6.75
C ILE A 131 6.39 -4.32 -8.23
N THR A 132 6.93 -3.50 -9.12
CA THR A 132 6.59 -3.57 -10.55
C THR A 132 7.09 -4.85 -11.20
N ALA A 133 8.33 -5.26 -10.91
CA ALA A 133 8.90 -6.47 -11.48
C ALA A 133 8.22 -7.75 -10.95
N SER A 134 7.94 -7.85 -9.64
CA SER A 134 7.28 -9.03 -9.09
C SER A 134 5.84 -9.18 -9.60
N LEU A 135 5.09 -8.08 -9.70
CA LEU A 135 3.73 -8.08 -10.25
C LEU A 135 3.73 -8.54 -11.72
N ALA A 136 4.70 -8.07 -12.49
CA ALA A 136 4.86 -8.46 -13.88
C ALA A 136 5.20 -9.96 -14.01
N ILE A 137 6.10 -10.51 -13.20
CA ILE A 137 6.43 -11.94 -13.19
C ILE A 137 5.17 -12.78 -12.91
N VAL A 138 4.39 -12.44 -11.86
CA VAL A 138 3.16 -13.18 -11.54
C VAL A 138 2.17 -13.15 -12.70
N ASN A 139 2.02 -11.99 -13.36
CA ASN A 139 1.11 -11.84 -14.48
C ASN A 139 1.53 -12.67 -15.70
N GLU A 140 2.84 -12.73 -16.00
CA GLU A 140 3.39 -13.47 -17.17
C GLU A 140 3.46 -14.98 -16.95
N MET A 141 3.67 -15.41 -15.69
CA MET A 141 3.69 -16.83 -15.32
C MET A 141 2.29 -17.44 -15.19
N SER A 142 1.24 -16.64 -15.30
CA SER A 142 -0.14 -17.07 -15.12
C SER A 142 -0.85 -17.21 -16.45
N ASP A 143 -1.42 -18.41 -16.68
CA ASP A 143 -2.31 -18.63 -17.81
C ASP A 143 -3.55 -17.73 -17.69
N PRO A 144 -4.21 -17.36 -18.79
CA PRO A 144 -5.37 -16.48 -18.79
C PRO A 144 -6.46 -16.92 -17.80
N GLU A 145 -6.66 -18.23 -17.64
CA GLU A 145 -7.69 -18.83 -16.78
C GLU A 145 -7.32 -18.80 -15.28
N SER A 146 -6.03 -18.93 -14.94
CA SER A 146 -5.51 -18.93 -13.56
C SER A 146 -5.01 -17.59 -13.06
N ARG A 147 -4.88 -16.60 -13.95
CA ARG A 147 -4.30 -15.28 -13.65
C ARG A 147 -4.96 -14.56 -12.48
N GLY A 148 -6.28 -14.54 -12.47
CA GLY A 148 -7.04 -13.90 -11.37
C GLY A 148 -6.77 -14.56 -10.01
N GLY A 149 -6.73 -15.90 -9.97
CA GLY A 149 -6.41 -16.67 -8.78
C GLY A 149 -4.99 -16.42 -8.27
N ASN A 150 -4.00 -16.48 -9.16
CA ASN A 150 -2.60 -16.25 -8.84
C ASN A 150 -2.33 -14.82 -8.33
N MET A 151 -2.94 -13.81 -8.95
CA MET A 151 -2.89 -12.43 -8.48
C MET A 151 -3.60 -12.27 -7.12
N GLY A 152 -4.70 -12.98 -6.91
CA GLY A 152 -5.42 -13.02 -5.64
C GLY A 152 -4.53 -13.56 -4.52
N VAL A 153 -3.86 -14.69 -4.74
CA VAL A 153 -2.92 -15.28 -3.78
C VAL A 153 -1.77 -14.33 -3.49
N TYR A 154 -1.11 -13.79 -4.52
CA TYR A 154 -0.02 -12.84 -4.37
C TYR A 154 -0.42 -11.61 -3.53
N ASN A 155 -1.61 -11.04 -3.78
CA ASN A 155 -2.12 -9.89 -3.04
C ASN A 155 -2.55 -10.25 -1.61
N SER A 156 -3.12 -11.44 -1.38
CA SER A 156 -3.50 -11.92 -0.04
C SER A 156 -2.27 -12.05 0.86
N PHE A 157 -1.19 -12.64 0.36
CA PHE A 157 0.06 -12.75 1.10
C PHE A 157 0.64 -11.37 1.43
N ARG A 158 0.59 -10.42 0.49
CA ARG A 158 0.95 -9.03 0.73
C ARG A 158 0.13 -8.39 1.86
N LEU A 159 -1.18 -8.59 1.87
CA LEU A 159 -2.07 -8.03 2.92
C LEU A 159 -1.80 -8.68 4.28
N ILE A 160 -1.57 -10.00 4.32
CA ILE A 160 -1.19 -10.71 5.55
C ILE A 160 0.11 -10.12 6.10
N GLY A 161 1.13 -9.96 5.26
CA GLY A 161 2.40 -9.36 5.67
C GLY A 161 2.23 -7.92 6.16
N PHE A 162 1.42 -7.13 5.45
CA PHE A 162 1.16 -5.75 5.80
C PHE A 162 0.38 -5.60 7.12
N GLY A 163 -0.50 -6.54 7.43
CA GLY A 163 -1.19 -6.60 8.73
C GLY A 163 -0.34 -7.17 9.86
N ALA A 164 0.47 -8.21 9.59
CA ALA A 164 1.30 -8.84 10.61
C ALA A 164 2.47 -7.95 11.06
N GLY A 165 3.02 -7.13 10.14
CA GLY A 165 4.20 -6.30 10.41
C GLY A 165 4.04 -5.37 11.62
N PRO A 166 2.99 -4.55 11.71
CA PRO A 166 2.77 -3.67 12.86
C PRO A 166 2.73 -4.41 14.21
N LEU A 167 2.08 -5.58 14.27
CA LEU A 167 2.03 -6.39 15.50
C LEU A 167 3.41 -6.90 15.90
N LEU A 168 4.20 -7.38 14.93
CA LEU A 168 5.56 -7.83 15.20
C LEU A 168 6.47 -6.66 15.60
N ALA A 169 6.33 -5.50 14.94
CA ALA A 169 7.09 -4.31 15.26
C ALA A 169 6.83 -3.82 16.68
N SER A 170 5.55 -3.69 17.06
CA SER A 170 5.15 -3.25 18.39
C SER A 170 5.58 -4.22 19.48
N ALA A 171 5.49 -5.54 19.23
CA ALA A 171 6.00 -6.55 20.16
C ALA A 171 7.51 -6.44 20.38
N LEU A 172 8.29 -6.20 19.32
CA LEU A 172 9.74 -6.01 19.44
C LEU A 172 10.09 -4.72 20.20
N LEU A 173 9.30 -3.66 20.04
CA LEU A 173 9.48 -2.41 20.78
C LEU A 173 9.18 -2.59 22.28
N GLU A 174 8.12 -3.31 22.64
CA GLU A 174 7.74 -3.53 24.05
C GLU A 174 8.64 -4.54 24.77
N LEU A 175 9.11 -5.58 24.07
CA LEU A 175 9.96 -6.61 24.66
C LEU A 175 11.43 -6.18 24.78
N GLY A 176 11.85 -5.14 24.04
CA GLY A 176 13.22 -4.64 24.12
C GLY A 176 13.51 -3.89 25.43
N PRO A 177 14.79 -3.67 25.79
CA PRO A 177 15.99 -4.06 25.05
C PRO A 177 16.32 -5.56 25.14
N PHE A 178 16.97 -6.08 24.10
CA PHE A 178 17.41 -7.48 24.05
C PHE A 178 18.91 -7.58 24.37
N VAL A 179 19.31 -8.65 25.06
CA VAL A 179 20.72 -8.97 25.31
C VAL A 179 21.11 -10.17 24.45
N LEU A 180 21.97 -9.94 23.48
CA LEU A 180 22.51 -10.98 22.60
C LEU A 180 23.70 -11.71 23.26
N PRO A 181 24.05 -12.91 22.74
CA PRO A 181 25.27 -13.61 23.17
C PRO A 181 26.48 -12.68 23.06
N GLY A 182 27.29 -12.63 24.14
CA GLY A 182 28.43 -11.70 24.24
C GLY A 182 28.11 -10.38 24.96
N GLY A 183 26.89 -10.22 25.50
CA GLY A 183 26.49 -9.02 26.29
C GLY A 183 26.15 -7.79 25.45
N ILE A 184 25.95 -7.94 24.14
CA ILE A 184 25.56 -6.85 23.24
C ILE A 184 24.10 -6.51 23.52
N GLN A 185 23.85 -5.27 23.90
CA GLN A 185 22.49 -4.74 24.08
C GLN A 185 21.96 -4.20 22.74
N VAL A 186 20.77 -4.64 22.38
CA VAL A 186 20.06 -4.21 21.19
C VAL A 186 18.72 -3.59 21.61
N THR A 187 18.50 -2.34 21.25
CA THR A 187 17.25 -1.64 21.53
C THR A 187 16.08 -2.24 20.76
N GLY A 188 14.85 -1.99 21.17
CA GLY A 188 13.64 -2.39 20.43
C GLY A 188 13.63 -1.83 19.00
N PHE A 189 14.10 -0.61 18.79
CA PHE A 189 14.23 0.00 17.46
C PHE A 189 15.23 -0.74 16.57
N GLU A 190 16.44 -1.00 17.07
CA GLU A 190 17.47 -1.74 16.32
C GLU A 190 17.02 -3.16 15.99
N ALA A 191 16.37 -3.84 16.93
CA ALA A 191 15.80 -5.17 16.71
C ALA A 191 14.76 -5.15 15.59
N THR A 192 13.89 -4.14 15.59
CA THR A 192 12.85 -3.99 14.57
C THR A 192 13.45 -3.71 13.18
N PHE A 193 14.42 -2.82 13.07
CA PHE A 193 15.14 -2.57 11.81
C PHE A 193 15.90 -3.81 11.33
N GLY A 194 16.50 -4.57 12.27
CA GLY A 194 17.18 -5.83 11.97
C GLY A 194 16.23 -6.89 11.42
N VAL A 195 15.06 -7.06 12.03
CA VAL A 195 14.04 -8.00 11.56
C VAL A 195 13.47 -7.56 10.20
N ALA A 196 13.21 -6.25 10.00
CA ALA A 196 12.77 -5.72 8.71
C ALA A 196 13.81 -5.97 7.60
N ALA A 197 15.10 -5.86 7.91
CA ALA A 197 16.17 -6.22 6.99
C ALA A 197 16.23 -7.74 6.73
N GLY A 198 16.10 -8.54 7.77
CA GLY A 198 16.08 -10.00 7.68
C GLY A 198 14.94 -10.51 6.77
N THR A 199 13.74 -9.94 6.88
CA THR A 199 12.62 -10.30 6.01
C THR A 199 12.90 -9.96 4.54
N ALA A 200 13.52 -8.82 4.23
CA ALA A 200 13.91 -8.46 2.87
C ALA A 200 14.98 -9.40 2.31
N PHE A 201 15.99 -9.77 3.10
CA PHE A 201 17.01 -10.75 2.69
C PHE A 201 16.41 -12.15 2.54
N LEU A 202 15.48 -12.56 3.40
CA LEU A 202 14.74 -13.82 3.23
C LEU A 202 13.97 -13.81 1.90
N GLY A 203 13.27 -12.71 1.58
CA GLY A 203 12.62 -12.53 0.28
C GLY A 203 13.61 -12.66 -0.88
N THR A 204 14.81 -12.09 -0.76
CA THR A 204 15.89 -12.22 -1.75
C THR A 204 16.28 -13.68 -1.99
N VAL A 205 16.47 -14.46 -0.92
CA VAL A 205 16.81 -15.88 -1.01
C VAL A 205 15.68 -16.68 -1.65
N LEU A 206 14.42 -16.44 -1.23
CA LEU A 206 13.26 -17.13 -1.79
C LEU A 206 13.12 -16.88 -3.30
N VAL A 207 13.23 -15.62 -3.72
CA VAL A 207 13.17 -15.27 -5.16
C VAL A 207 14.38 -15.84 -5.90
N GLY A 208 15.56 -15.75 -5.31
CA GLY A 208 16.80 -16.24 -5.90
C GLY A 208 16.76 -17.74 -6.23
N LEU A 209 16.23 -18.54 -5.29
CA LEU A 209 16.21 -20.00 -5.39
C LEU A 209 14.99 -20.55 -6.16
N LEU A 210 13.82 -19.92 -6.00
CA LEU A 210 12.55 -20.53 -6.41
C LEU A 210 11.92 -19.86 -7.65
N VAL A 211 12.35 -18.67 -8.04
CA VAL A 211 11.78 -17.91 -9.15
C VAL A 211 12.74 -17.91 -10.33
N GLN A 212 12.21 -18.11 -11.51
CA GLN A 212 12.94 -17.97 -12.79
C GLN A 212 12.28 -16.87 -13.63
N ASP A 213 13.05 -16.18 -14.44
CA ASP A 213 12.47 -15.24 -15.40
C ASP A 213 11.59 -16.00 -16.40
N PRO A 214 10.38 -15.48 -16.72
CA PRO A 214 9.54 -16.08 -17.77
C PRO A 214 10.24 -16.04 -19.12
N GLU A 215 10.15 -17.13 -19.89
CA GLU A 215 10.66 -17.19 -21.26
C GLU A 215 9.77 -16.36 -22.18
N GLY A 216 10.37 -15.56 -23.08
CA GLY A 216 9.63 -14.84 -24.11
C GLY A 216 9.05 -13.49 -23.69
N THR A 217 9.64 -12.80 -22.71
CA THR A 217 9.26 -11.42 -22.37
C THR A 217 9.51 -10.48 -23.55
N GLY A 218 8.47 -10.23 -24.35
CA GLY A 218 8.48 -9.20 -25.38
C GLY A 218 8.39 -7.80 -24.76
N PRO A 219 8.89 -6.77 -25.47
CA PRO A 219 8.75 -5.40 -25.01
C PRO A 219 7.26 -5.06 -24.84
N ALA A 220 6.89 -4.61 -23.64
CA ALA A 220 5.53 -4.23 -23.35
C ALA A 220 5.02 -3.14 -24.31
N PRO A 221 3.75 -3.22 -24.77
CA PRO A 221 3.20 -2.22 -25.65
C PRO A 221 3.07 -0.87 -24.94
N ARG A 222 3.73 0.08 -25.53
CA ARG A 222 3.57 1.55 -25.56
C ARG A 222 2.81 2.29 -24.45
N ARG A 223 3.53 3.34 -23.95
CA ARG A 223 3.12 4.65 -23.40
C ARG A 223 1.92 4.62 -22.47
N LEU A 224 2.23 4.82 -21.18
CA LEU A 224 1.29 5.45 -20.24
C LEU A 224 0.86 6.80 -20.83
N ALA A 225 -0.23 6.80 -21.58
CA ALA A 225 -0.92 8.03 -21.94
C ALA A 225 -1.87 8.34 -20.78
N LEU A 226 -1.40 9.07 -19.76
CA LEU A 226 -2.27 9.62 -18.74
C LEU A 226 -3.15 10.66 -19.42
N ARG A 227 -4.40 10.30 -19.71
CA ARG A 227 -5.41 11.26 -20.13
C ARG A 227 -6.01 11.88 -18.88
N VAL A 228 -5.89 13.19 -18.75
CA VAL A 228 -6.51 13.95 -17.65
C VAL A 228 -7.90 14.41 -18.04
N TRP A 229 -8.07 14.76 -19.31
CA TRP A 229 -9.30 15.33 -19.83
C TRP A 229 -9.85 14.48 -20.98
N ASP A 230 -11.12 14.18 -20.92
CA ASP A 230 -11.89 13.68 -22.05
C ASP A 230 -12.68 14.83 -22.69
N ARG A 231 -12.50 15.02 -24.00
CA ARG A 231 -13.21 16.03 -24.78
C ARG A 231 -14.23 15.30 -25.62
N SER A 232 -15.45 15.26 -25.15
CA SER A 232 -16.60 14.77 -25.91
C SER A 232 -17.43 15.94 -26.44
N ASP A 233 -18.34 15.66 -27.37
CA ASP A 233 -19.30 16.66 -27.91
C ASP A 233 -20.22 17.24 -26.83
N GLN A 234 -20.29 16.60 -25.65
CA GLN A 234 -21.10 17.03 -24.50
C GLN A 234 -20.33 17.90 -23.50
N GLY A 235 -19.06 18.26 -23.77
CA GLY A 235 -18.24 19.12 -22.92
C GLY A 235 -16.90 18.48 -22.49
N THR A 236 -16.12 19.25 -21.74
CA THR A 236 -14.84 18.81 -21.20
C THR A 236 -15.05 18.22 -19.81
N ARG A 237 -14.83 16.93 -19.66
CA ARG A 237 -14.88 16.20 -18.37
C ARG A 237 -13.51 15.62 -18.05
N LEU A 238 -13.31 15.22 -16.79
CA LEU A 238 -12.16 14.41 -16.42
C LEU A 238 -12.28 13.03 -17.06
N ASP A 239 -11.15 12.50 -17.51
CA ASP A 239 -11.07 11.08 -17.92
C ASP A 239 -11.52 10.18 -16.75
N THR A 240 -12.36 9.19 -17.03
CA THR A 240 -12.97 8.33 -16.00
C THR A 240 -11.90 7.61 -15.17
N ILE A 241 -10.81 7.15 -15.78
CA ILE A 241 -9.74 6.44 -15.06
C ILE A 241 -8.97 7.40 -14.17
N PHE A 242 -8.74 8.64 -14.63
CA PHE A 242 -8.14 9.67 -13.81
C PHE A 242 -9.04 10.06 -12.63
N ALA A 243 -10.35 10.18 -12.84
CA ALA A 243 -11.33 10.45 -11.78
C ALA A 243 -11.39 9.30 -10.74
N LEU A 244 -11.34 8.03 -11.18
CA LEU A 244 -11.23 6.87 -10.32
C LEU A 244 -9.89 6.84 -9.56
N GLY A 245 -8.81 7.27 -10.19
CA GLY A 245 -7.52 7.50 -9.53
C GLY A 245 -7.63 8.50 -8.39
N LEU A 246 -8.28 9.65 -8.62
CA LEU A 246 -8.51 10.66 -7.57
C LEU A 246 -9.39 10.13 -6.43
N ALA A 247 -10.44 9.36 -6.74
CA ALA A 247 -11.27 8.70 -5.72
C ALA A 247 -10.45 7.72 -4.86
N THR A 248 -9.58 6.94 -5.51
CA THR A 248 -8.64 6.02 -4.84
C THR A 248 -7.62 6.77 -3.98
N LEU A 249 -7.11 7.90 -4.46
CA LEU A 249 -6.21 8.79 -3.71
C LEU A 249 -6.89 9.30 -2.43
N VAL A 250 -8.11 9.81 -2.55
CA VAL A 250 -8.90 10.31 -1.40
C VAL A 250 -9.14 9.21 -0.38
N MET A 251 -9.58 8.02 -0.83
CA MET A 251 -9.78 6.87 0.04
C MET A 251 -8.48 6.52 0.80
N ALA A 252 -7.36 6.38 0.08
CA ALA A 252 -6.07 6.03 0.67
C ALA A 252 -5.58 7.12 1.64
N ALA A 253 -5.82 8.41 1.34
CA ALA A 253 -5.49 9.51 2.24
C ALA A 253 -6.27 9.41 3.56
N CYS A 254 -7.59 9.16 3.51
CA CYS A 254 -8.40 8.97 4.72
C CYS A 254 -7.90 7.80 5.57
N MET A 255 -7.51 6.69 4.94
CA MET A 255 -7.03 5.49 5.65
C MET A 255 -5.66 5.68 6.30
N ALA A 256 -4.80 6.53 5.72
CA ALA A 256 -3.42 6.72 6.15
C ALA A 256 -3.23 7.81 7.21
N LEU A 257 -4.26 8.60 7.54
CA LEU A 257 -4.17 9.69 8.52
C LEU A 257 -3.57 9.24 9.86
N LEU A 258 -4.00 8.09 10.37
CA LEU A 258 -3.58 7.60 11.67
C LEU A 258 -2.08 7.26 11.73
N SER A 259 -1.51 6.80 10.61
CA SER A 259 -0.16 6.21 10.58
C SER A 259 0.98 7.17 10.92
N ALA A 260 0.79 8.48 10.78
CA ALA A 260 1.85 9.47 11.02
C ALA A 260 1.80 10.09 12.43
N ILE A 261 0.74 9.83 13.19
CA ILE A 261 0.45 10.48 14.48
C ILE A 261 0.29 9.44 15.60
N GLU A 262 1.00 8.33 15.53
CA GLU A 262 0.95 7.27 16.53
C GLU A 262 1.24 7.76 17.95
N PRO A 263 2.29 8.59 18.21
CA PRO A 263 2.54 9.09 19.56
C PRO A 263 1.38 9.88 20.13
N GLU A 264 0.71 10.70 19.30
CA GLU A 264 -0.45 11.52 19.70
C GLU A 264 -1.68 10.65 19.97
N VAL A 265 -1.88 9.58 19.18
CA VAL A 265 -2.97 8.61 19.40
C VAL A 265 -2.74 7.85 20.70
N ASN A 266 -1.53 7.34 20.91
CA ASN A 266 -1.17 6.60 22.12
C ASN A 266 -1.32 7.47 23.38
N ALA A 267 -0.88 8.73 23.34
CA ALA A 267 -1.04 9.68 24.44
C ALA A 267 -2.52 10.02 24.71
N ARG A 268 -3.33 10.21 23.65
CA ARG A 268 -4.75 10.56 23.78
C ARG A 268 -5.60 9.42 24.35
N LEU A 269 -5.33 8.18 23.95
CA LEU A 269 -6.12 7.01 24.29
C LEU A 269 -5.55 6.23 25.49
N ASP A 270 -4.44 6.73 26.09
CA ASP A 270 -3.70 6.06 27.18
C ASP A 270 -3.38 4.60 26.83
N GLN A 271 -2.74 4.41 25.66
CA GLN A 271 -2.42 3.08 25.12
C GLN A 271 -0.96 2.99 24.65
N GLY A 272 -0.50 1.75 24.45
CA GLY A 272 0.82 1.46 23.89
C GLY A 272 0.81 1.12 22.39
N PRO A 273 2.01 0.88 21.81
CA PRO A 273 2.18 0.55 20.39
C PRO A 273 1.42 -0.69 19.94
N VAL A 274 1.20 -1.68 20.83
CA VAL A 274 0.47 -2.92 20.49
C VAL A 274 -0.99 -2.63 20.16
N LEU A 275 -1.68 -1.80 20.97
CA LEU A 275 -3.07 -1.43 20.66
C LEU A 275 -3.18 -0.60 19.39
N PHE A 276 -2.23 0.30 19.13
CA PHE A 276 -2.16 1.02 17.86
C PHE A 276 -1.97 0.06 16.68
N ALA A 277 -1.11 -0.97 16.83
CA ALA A 277 -0.95 -2.00 15.80
C ALA A 277 -2.26 -2.77 15.57
N VAL A 278 -3.01 -3.10 16.62
CA VAL A 278 -4.34 -3.74 16.51
C VAL A 278 -5.31 -2.84 15.74
N GLU A 279 -5.33 -1.53 15.98
CA GLU A 279 -6.15 -0.57 15.23
C GLU A 279 -5.79 -0.56 13.74
N PHE A 280 -4.50 -0.64 13.43
CA PHE A 280 -4.03 -0.73 12.05
C PHE A 280 -4.46 -2.05 11.39
N VAL A 281 -4.29 -3.17 12.08
CA VAL A 281 -4.71 -4.50 11.61
C VAL A 281 -6.21 -4.58 11.43
N ALA A 282 -7.00 -3.98 12.32
CA ALA A 282 -8.45 -3.93 12.23
C ALA A 282 -8.94 -3.32 10.91
N LEU A 283 -8.30 -2.21 10.48
CA LEU A 283 -8.56 -1.61 9.18
C LEU A 283 -8.26 -2.59 8.02
N ILE A 284 -7.04 -3.16 8.01
CA ILE A 284 -6.57 -4.02 6.92
C ILE A 284 -7.39 -5.30 6.85
N ALA A 285 -7.70 -5.90 7.99
CA ALA A 285 -8.53 -7.12 8.07
C ALA A 285 -9.96 -6.86 7.56
N ALA A 286 -10.57 -5.76 7.97
CA ALA A 286 -11.90 -5.37 7.48
C ALA A 286 -11.87 -5.11 5.97
N LEU A 287 -10.89 -4.32 5.47
CA LEU A 287 -10.70 -4.08 4.05
C LEU A 287 -10.59 -5.40 3.27
N ALA A 288 -9.74 -6.32 3.73
CA ALA A 288 -9.52 -7.60 3.06
C ALA A 288 -10.77 -8.51 3.09
N ALA A 289 -11.49 -8.56 4.22
CA ALA A 289 -12.67 -9.38 4.39
C ALA A 289 -13.86 -8.90 3.54
N PHE A 290 -14.04 -7.59 3.41
CA PHE A 290 -15.17 -7.03 2.66
C PHE A 290 -14.91 -6.96 1.14
N GLN A 291 -13.65 -6.88 0.68
CA GLN A 291 -13.33 -6.79 -0.75
C GLN A 291 -14.00 -7.86 -1.62
N PRO A 292 -13.96 -9.17 -1.32
CA PRO A 292 -14.59 -10.19 -2.19
C PRO A 292 -16.11 -10.11 -2.22
N VAL A 293 -16.73 -9.70 -1.10
CA VAL A 293 -18.18 -9.54 -0.98
C VAL A 293 -18.65 -8.34 -1.80
N VAL A 294 -17.98 -7.21 -1.61
CA VAL A 294 -18.25 -5.96 -2.32
C VAL A 294 -18.00 -6.11 -3.82
N GLY A 295 -16.90 -6.76 -4.21
CA GLY A 295 -16.59 -7.02 -5.62
C GLY A 295 -17.75 -7.73 -6.31
N ARG A 296 -18.18 -8.89 -5.79
CA ARG A 296 -19.30 -9.66 -6.36
C ARG A 296 -20.63 -8.89 -6.34
N ALA A 297 -20.90 -8.11 -5.31
CA ALA A 297 -22.11 -7.32 -5.23
C ALA A 297 -22.09 -6.17 -6.25
N SER A 298 -20.96 -5.50 -6.43
CA SER A 298 -20.79 -4.41 -7.39
C SER A 298 -20.87 -4.86 -8.85
N ASP A 299 -20.49 -6.11 -9.14
CA ASP A 299 -20.64 -6.69 -10.49
C ASP A 299 -22.12 -6.89 -10.88
N ARG A 300 -23.03 -7.06 -9.91
CA ARG A 300 -24.46 -7.29 -10.14
C ARG A 300 -25.29 -5.99 -10.17
N VAL A 301 -24.96 -5.04 -9.31
CA VAL A 301 -25.78 -3.81 -9.10
C VAL A 301 -25.20 -2.61 -9.86
N GLY A 302 -23.93 -2.72 -10.31
CA GLY A 302 -23.17 -1.63 -10.90
C GLY A 302 -22.12 -1.08 -9.94
N ARG A 303 -20.98 -0.66 -10.48
CA ARG A 303 -19.79 -0.32 -9.71
C ARG A 303 -19.80 1.09 -9.15
N LYS A 304 -20.29 2.08 -9.92
CA LYS A 304 -20.33 3.49 -9.52
C LYS A 304 -21.10 3.73 -8.20
N PRO A 305 -22.29 3.14 -7.96
CA PRO A 305 -23.03 3.33 -6.71
C PRO A 305 -22.23 2.89 -5.47
N PHE A 306 -21.49 1.78 -5.58
CA PHE A 306 -20.64 1.30 -4.49
C PHE A 306 -19.53 2.29 -4.15
N ILE A 307 -18.84 2.85 -5.16
CA ILE A 307 -17.79 3.85 -4.96
C ILE A 307 -18.36 5.09 -4.25
N VAL A 308 -19.52 5.56 -4.67
CA VAL A 308 -20.20 6.72 -4.07
C VAL A 308 -20.56 6.43 -2.61
N VAL A 309 -21.20 5.29 -2.33
CA VAL A 309 -21.56 4.89 -0.96
C VAL A 309 -20.33 4.72 -0.09
N GLY A 310 -19.26 4.15 -0.63
CA GLY A 310 -17.98 3.98 0.06
C GLY A 310 -17.36 5.34 0.45
N LEU A 311 -17.30 6.29 -0.47
CA LEU A 311 -16.79 7.65 -0.19
C LEU A 311 -17.68 8.39 0.81
N LEU A 312 -19.00 8.27 0.72
CA LEU A 312 -19.94 8.82 1.72
C LEU A 312 -19.73 8.19 3.10
N ALA A 313 -19.50 6.87 3.17
CA ALA A 313 -19.24 6.18 4.43
C ALA A 313 -17.85 6.53 5.01
N LEU A 314 -16.88 6.87 4.17
CA LEU A 314 -15.57 7.35 4.63
C LEU A 314 -15.65 8.69 5.38
N ILE A 315 -16.65 9.53 5.12
CA ILE A 315 -16.82 10.82 5.81
C ILE A 315 -16.98 10.58 7.32
N PRO A 316 -18.06 9.96 7.82
CA PRO A 316 -18.25 9.77 9.25
C PRO A 316 -17.21 8.82 9.87
N THR A 317 -16.79 7.76 9.17
CA THR A 317 -15.81 6.78 9.69
C THR A 317 -14.41 7.37 9.84
N THR A 318 -14.07 8.41 9.08
CA THR A 318 -12.83 9.17 9.25
C THR A 318 -12.97 10.21 10.34
N VAL A 319 -14.03 11.01 10.34
CA VAL A 319 -14.23 12.11 11.29
C VAL A 319 -14.35 11.59 12.72
N ILE A 320 -15.04 10.47 12.95
CA ILE A 320 -15.23 9.92 14.30
C ILE A 320 -13.91 9.54 14.98
N GLN A 321 -12.86 9.18 14.21
CA GLN A 321 -11.55 8.86 14.78
C GLN A 321 -10.92 10.06 15.50
N GLY A 322 -11.23 11.28 15.07
CA GLY A 322 -10.80 12.50 15.76
C GLY A 322 -11.53 12.77 17.08
N LEU A 323 -12.63 12.09 17.35
CA LEU A 323 -13.51 12.29 18.50
C LEU A 323 -13.45 11.17 19.53
N VAL A 324 -12.81 10.05 19.23
CA VAL A 324 -12.69 8.89 20.14
C VAL A 324 -11.90 9.24 21.40
N THR A 325 -12.27 8.57 22.49
CA THR A 325 -11.67 8.74 23.83
C THR A 325 -11.21 7.42 24.46
N ALA A 326 -11.43 6.30 23.77
CA ALA A 326 -11.02 4.98 24.24
C ALA A 326 -10.52 4.10 23.08
N PRO A 327 -9.56 3.20 23.31
CA PRO A 327 -8.96 2.36 22.25
C PRO A 327 -9.99 1.52 21.47
N TRP A 328 -10.96 0.92 22.14
CA TRP A 328 -11.99 0.10 21.49
C TRP A 328 -12.84 0.91 20.49
N GLN A 329 -13.09 2.20 20.76
CA GLN A 329 -13.82 3.07 19.83
C GLN A 329 -13.00 3.29 18.54
N MET A 330 -11.68 3.47 18.67
CA MET A 330 -10.78 3.58 17.54
C MET A 330 -10.79 2.28 16.74
N ILE A 331 -10.70 1.11 17.37
CA ILE A 331 -10.75 -0.19 16.68
C ILE A 331 -12.05 -0.32 15.87
N VAL A 332 -13.21 0.01 16.47
CA VAL A 332 -14.51 -0.02 15.78
C VAL A 332 -14.52 0.95 14.59
N ALA A 333 -14.06 2.18 14.80
CA ALA A 333 -13.97 3.17 13.72
C ALA A 333 -13.07 2.70 12.57
N ARG A 334 -11.95 2.01 12.86
CA ARG A 334 -11.03 1.43 11.87
C ARG A 334 -11.66 0.27 11.11
N VAL A 335 -12.42 -0.60 11.78
CA VAL A 335 -13.18 -1.68 11.10
C VAL A 335 -14.21 -1.08 10.13
N LEU A 336 -14.98 -0.09 10.57
CA LEU A 336 -15.96 0.59 9.72
C LEU A 336 -15.30 1.30 8.54
N GLN A 337 -14.16 1.96 8.77
CA GLN A 337 -13.37 2.62 7.73
C GLN A 337 -12.82 1.60 6.72
N GLY A 338 -12.35 0.43 7.17
CA GLY A 338 -11.90 -0.66 6.31
C GLY A 338 -13.02 -1.18 5.39
N GLY A 339 -14.23 -1.34 5.93
CA GLY A 339 -15.43 -1.68 5.15
C GLY A 339 -15.77 -0.60 4.12
N ALA A 340 -15.75 0.68 4.52
CA ALA A 340 -15.97 1.81 3.61
C ALA A 340 -14.90 1.86 2.51
N GLY A 341 -13.63 1.60 2.83
CA GLY A 341 -12.54 1.50 1.87
C GLY A 341 -12.73 0.37 0.87
N ALA A 342 -13.25 -0.79 1.30
CA ALA A 342 -13.57 -1.90 0.41
C ALA A 342 -14.63 -1.54 -0.63
N LEU A 343 -15.65 -0.74 -0.24
CA LEU A 343 -16.69 -0.22 -1.15
C LEU A 343 -16.13 0.71 -2.24
N VAL A 344 -14.99 1.33 -2.02
CA VAL A 344 -14.31 2.17 -3.02
C VAL A 344 -13.32 1.35 -3.83
N PHE A 345 -12.41 0.64 -3.18
CA PHE A 345 -11.20 0.08 -3.82
C PHE A 345 -11.50 -1.01 -4.83
N ALA A 346 -12.29 -2.02 -4.45
CA ALA A 346 -12.59 -3.15 -5.33
C ALA A 346 -13.41 -2.72 -6.56
N PRO A 347 -14.52 -1.96 -6.43
CA PRO A 347 -15.28 -1.47 -7.58
C PRO A 347 -14.51 -0.49 -8.47
N ALA A 348 -13.63 0.35 -7.89
CA ALA A 348 -12.82 1.28 -8.69
C ALA A 348 -11.81 0.55 -9.58
N LEU A 349 -11.13 -0.47 -9.05
CA LEU A 349 -10.23 -1.32 -9.84
C LEU A 349 -10.97 -2.06 -10.96
N ALA A 350 -12.14 -2.60 -10.64
CA ALA A 350 -12.96 -3.33 -11.58
C ALA A 350 -13.51 -2.40 -12.68
N LEU A 351 -14.01 -1.21 -12.31
CA LEU A 351 -14.52 -0.21 -13.27
C LEU A 351 -13.40 0.30 -14.18
N ALA A 352 -12.19 0.55 -13.65
CA ALA A 352 -11.04 0.89 -14.46
C ALA A 352 -10.70 -0.22 -15.47
N GLY A 353 -10.88 -1.48 -15.08
CA GLY A 353 -10.73 -2.63 -15.97
C GLY A 353 -11.74 -2.63 -17.13
N ASP A 354 -13.01 -2.28 -16.86
CA ASP A 354 -14.09 -2.25 -17.87
C ASP A 354 -13.88 -1.17 -18.95
N TYR A 355 -13.36 -0.02 -18.54
CA TYR A 355 -13.03 1.06 -19.49
C TYR A 355 -11.76 0.78 -20.30
N THR A 356 -11.14 -0.39 -20.10
CA THR A 356 -9.88 -0.71 -20.74
C THR A 356 -10.10 -1.52 -22.02
N ALA A 357 -9.63 -1.03 -23.16
CA ALA A 357 -9.52 -1.82 -24.37
C ALA A 357 -8.60 -3.03 -24.14
N ARG A 358 -8.97 -4.19 -24.72
CA ARG A 358 -8.18 -5.42 -24.62
C ARG A 358 -6.71 -5.16 -24.95
N GLY A 359 -5.82 -5.38 -23.98
CA GLY A 359 -4.37 -5.20 -24.11
C GLY A 359 -3.78 -3.95 -23.45
N GLN A 360 -4.56 -3.05 -22.85
CA GLN A 360 -4.08 -1.82 -22.19
C GLN A 360 -4.31 -1.79 -20.66
N SER A 361 -4.85 -2.87 -20.09
CA SER A 361 -5.24 -2.95 -18.67
C SER A 361 -4.10 -2.65 -17.68
N GLY A 362 -2.87 -3.02 -17.99
CA GLY A 362 -1.74 -2.80 -17.09
C GLY A 362 -1.41 -1.32 -16.86
N ALA A 363 -1.50 -0.47 -17.88
CA ALA A 363 -1.19 0.96 -17.78
C ALA A 363 -2.22 1.72 -16.94
N GLN A 364 -3.48 1.32 -17.00
CA GLN A 364 -4.58 1.99 -16.32
C GLN A 364 -4.67 1.55 -14.85
N LEU A 365 -4.44 0.28 -14.55
CA LEU A 365 -4.28 -0.20 -13.18
C LEU A 365 -3.08 0.46 -12.48
N ALA A 366 -2.01 0.79 -13.22
CA ALA A 366 -0.88 1.54 -12.71
C ALA A 366 -1.27 2.96 -12.24
N VAL A 367 -2.22 3.63 -12.91
CA VAL A 367 -2.73 4.95 -12.48
C VAL A 367 -3.37 4.85 -11.09
N LEU A 368 -4.21 3.84 -10.85
CA LEU A 368 -4.84 3.64 -9.55
C LEU A 368 -3.82 3.26 -8.46
N THR A 369 -2.82 2.47 -8.81
CA THR A 369 -1.75 2.08 -7.86
C THR A 369 -0.89 3.29 -7.46
N VAL A 370 -0.52 4.14 -8.43
CA VAL A 370 0.20 5.40 -8.16
C VAL A 370 -0.66 6.35 -7.33
N ALA A 371 -1.95 6.49 -7.69
CA ALA A 371 -2.90 7.31 -6.95
C ALA A 371 -3.09 6.82 -5.50
N PHE A 372 -3.14 5.51 -5.28
CA PHE A 372 -3.19 4.91 -3.95
C PHE A 372 -1.94 5.26 -3.12
N GLY A 373 -0.74 5.11 -3.69
CA GLY A 373 0.52 5.47 -3.01
C GLY A 373 0.62 6.96 -2.69
N LEU A 374 0.24 7.83 -3.63
CA LEU A 374 0.18 9.28 -3.40
C LEU A 374 -0.90 9.65 -2.37
N GLY A 375 -2.02 8.92 -2.35
CA GLY A 375 -3.06 9.10 -1.34
C GLY A 375 -2.55 8.79 0.06
N ILE A 376 -1.85 7.67 0.24
CA ILE A 376 -1.19 7.35 1.53
C ILE A 376 -0.28 8.49 1.95
N ALA A 377 0.59 8.98 1.06
CA ALA A 377 1.49 10.08 1.35
C ALA A 377 0.74 11.38 1.71
N THR A 378 -0.35 11.69 1.01
CA THR A 378 -1.21 12.84 1.30
C THR A 378 -1.82 12.75 2.69
N GLY A 379 -2.34 11.56 3.08
CA GLY A 379 -2.89 11.33 4.42
C GLY A 379 -1.84 11.51 5.51
N GLN A 380 -0.65 10.95 5.31
CA GLN A 380 0.47 11.06 6.26
C GLN A 380 0.94 12.50 6.43
N LEU A 381 1.05 13.27 5.34
CA LEU A 381 1.37 14.71 5.39
C LEU A 381 0.24 15.48 6.10
N THR A 382 -1.01 15.24 5.72
CA THR A 382 -2.16 15.90 6.36
C THR A 382 -2.17 15.66 7.86
N ALA A 383 -1.97 14.42 8.29
CA ALA A 383 -1.95 14.11 9.72
C ALA A 383 -0.79 14.79 10.45
N GLY A 384 0.43 14.64 9.94
CA GLY A 384 1.63 15.21 10.57
C GLY A 384 1.60 16.74 10.64
N PHE A 385 1.13 17.41 9.59
CA PHE A 385 1.10 18.89 9.55
C PHE A 385 -0.05 19.49 10.37
N PHE A 386 -1.20 18.80 10.46
CA PHE A 386 -2.40 19.41 11.05
C PHE A 386 -2.73 18.93 12.46
N VAL A 387 -2.15 17.83 12.96
CA VAL A 387 -2.38 17.39 14.35
C VAL A 387 -1.94 18.41 15.41
N PRO A 388 -0.88 19.25 15.20
CA PRO A 388 -0.53 20.29 16.18
C PRO A 388 -1.61 21.36 16.39
N PHE A 389 -2.53 21.52 15.43
CA PHE A 389 -3.67 22.43 15.54
C PHE A 389 -4.87 21.81 16.29
N GLY A 390 -4.80 20.54 16.61
CA GLY A 390 -5.80 19.78 17.35
C GLY A 390 -5.95 18.36 16.81
N PHE A 391 -6.12 17.38 17.70
CA PHE A 391 -6.17 15.96 17.32
C PHE A 391 -7.26 15.65 16.28
N ALA A 392 -8.41 16.31 16.34
CA ALA A 392 -9.52 16.09 15.41
C ALA A 392 -9.29 16.73 14.02
N VAL A 393 -8.40 17.72 13.89
CA VAL A 393 -8.26 18.53 12.67
C VAL A 393 -7.88 17.68 11.45
N PRO A 394 -6.89 16.78 11.48
CA PRO A 394 -6.56 15.93 10.33
C PRO A 394 -7.76 15.07 9.85
N PHE A 395 -8.54 14.56 10.79
CA PHE A 395 -9.70 13.71 10.49
C PHE A 395 -10.86 14.51 9.89
N MET A 396 -11.04 15.76 10.31
CA MET A 396 -12.02 16.68 9.69
C MET A 396 -11.60 17.01 8.24
N ILE A 397 -10.31 17.27 8.01
CA ILE A 397 -9.78 17.48 6.64
C ILE A 397 -9.99 16.21 5.79
N GLY A 398 -9.70 15.02 6.35
CA GLY A 398 -9.95 13.75 5.68
C GLY A 398 -11.42 13.55 5.30
N GLY A 399 -12.35 13.86 6.22
CA GLY A 399 -13.79 13.85 5.95
C GLY A 399 -14.18 14.83 4.84
N GLY A 400 -13.60 16.03 4.82
CA GLY A 400 -13.76 17.01 3.75
C GLY A 400 -13.26 16.53 2.40
N LEU A 401 -12.09 15.86 2.36
CA LEU A 401 -11.56 15.23 1.16
C LEU A 401 -12.48 14.11 0.66
N ALA A 402 -13.04 13.28 1.55
CA ALA A 402 -13.99 12.23 1.18
C ALA A 402 -15.28 12.82 0.60
N ALA A 403 -15.79 13.93 1.15
CA ALA A 403 -16.91 14.65 0.60
C ALA A 403 -16.62 15.21 -0.81
N ALA A 404 -15.45 15.83 -1.00
CA ALA A 404 -15.01 16.31 -2.31
C ALA A 404 -14.85 15.15 -3.32
N GLY A 405 -14.29 14.02 -2.88
CA GLY A 405 -14.18 12.79 -3.68
C GLY A 405 -15.55 12.24 -4.09
N THR A 406 -16.55 12.32 -3.20
CA THR A 406 -17.93 11.92 -3.51
C THR A 406 -18.52 12.79 -4.63
N VAL A 407 -18.40 14.11 -4.51
CA VAL A 407 -18.86 15.04 -5.55
C VAL A 407 -18.14 14.78 -6.88
N LEU A 408 -16.85 14.55 -6.83
CA LEU A 408 -16.05 14.24 -8.02
C LEU A 408 -16.57 12.98 -8.73
N VAL A 409 -16.80 11.86 -8.00
CA VAL A 409 -17.31 10.62 -8.62
C VAL A 409 -18.73 10.79 -9.15
N LEU A 410 -19.60 11.50 -8.43
CA LEU A 410 -20.96 11.77 -8.89
C LEU A 410 -20.99 12.54 -10.21
N THR A 411 -20.10 13.52 -10.37
CA THR A 411 -20.11 14.46 -11.51
C THR A 411 -19.22 14.03 -12.67
N GLN A 412 -18.09 13.30 -12.42
CA GLN A 412 -17.08 13.03 -13.43
C GLN A 412 -17.01 11.56 -13.88
N VAL A 413 -17.54 10.62 -13.09
CA VAL A 413 -17.53 9.20 -13.45
C VAL A 413 -18.89 8.84 -14.04
N GLU A 414 -18.90 8.30 -15.26
CA GLU A 414 -20.12 7.78 -15.87
C GLU A 414 -20.42 6.37 -15.35
N ALA A 415 -21.72 6.02 -15.30
CA ALA A 415 -22.10 4.63 -15.08
C ALA A 415 -21.76 3.85 -16.36
N TYR A 416 -20.96 2.79 -16.24
CA TYR A 416 -20.74 1.87 -17.35
C TYR A 416 -22.04 1.10 -17.57
N GLU A 417 -22.82 1.48 -18.58
CA GLU A 417 -23.93 0.67 -19.04
C GLU A 417 -23.34 -0.51 -19.80
N HIS A 418 -23.56 -1.72 -19.29
CA HIS A 418 -23.42 -2.91 -20.12
C HIS A 418 -24.36 -2.70 -21.30
N ALA A 419 -23.83 -2.41 -22.47
CA ALA A 419 -24.60 -2.56 -23.69
C ALA A 419 -25.11 -4.00 -23.67
N ALA A 420 -26.37 -4.17 -23.30
CA ALA A 420 -27.06 -5.43 -23.50
C ALA A 420 -26.86 -5.74 -24.97
N GLU A 421 -26.04 -6.73 -25.28
CA GLU A 421 -26.08 -7.40 -26.57
C GLU A 421 -27.47 -7.97 -26.70
N THR A 422 -28.40 -7.12 -27.20
CA THR A 422 -29.63 -7.59 -27.80
C THR A 422 -29.25 -8.11 -29.19
N ALA A 423 -29.15 -9.40 -29.32
CA ALA A 423 -29.50 -10.12 -30.54
C ALA A 423 -29.80 -11.57 -30.19
#